data_21202c7cfb0896a83830f568543eb828
#
_entry.id   21202c7cfb0896a83830f568543eb828
#
_cell.length_a   1.000
_cell.length_b   1.000
_cell.length_c   1.000
_cell.angle_alpha   90.00
_cell.angle_beta   90.00
_cell.angle_gamma   90.00
#
_symmetry.space_group_name_H-M   'P 1'
#
loop_
_entity.id
_entity.type
_entity.pdbx_description
1 polymer ?
#
loop_
_entity_poly.entity_id
_entity_poly.type
_entity_poly.pdbx_seq_one_letter_code
_entity_poly.pdbx_strand_id
1 'polypeptide(L)'
;MRILIAFAAVVLADCSSGPSPERNATREPWYGQTIVQLASIDRQAENAFKAGKSDQAAALIQQGQPLMDRLLAVPKPTLEAVEAASDLDDLYGRMLLSNRHYGWARMFFQKNVARWKHWTPQTPGTESRLKQANSAIEECDRHIGD
;
A
#
# COMPACT_ATOMS: atom_id res chain seq x y z
N MET A 1 -29.04 45.36 -57.39
CA MET A 1 -27.86 44.97 -56.59
C MET A 1 -28.28 43.97 -55.52
N ARG A 2 -28.15 42.70 -55.78
CA ARG A 2 -28.59 41.60 -54.91
C ARG A 2 -27.40 41.04 -54.19
N ILE A 3 -27.38 41.21 -52.84
CA ILE A 3 -26.34 40.68 -51.97
C ILE A 3 -26.76 39.28 -51.57
N LEU A 4 -26.02 38.26 -52.02
CA LEU A 4 -26.13 36.89 -51.61
C LEU A 4 -25.29 36.69 -50.31
N ILE A 5 -25.98 36.44 -49.21
CA ILE A 5 -25.32 36.03 -47.93
C ILE A 5 -25.21 34.52 -47.93
N ALA A 6 -24.00 34.01 -48.03
CA ALA A 6 -23.71 32.60 -47.90
C ALA A 6 -23.61 32.25 -46.41
N PHE A 7 -24.50 31.38 -45.94
CA PHE A 7 -24.40 30.78 -44.58
C PHE A 7 -23.41 29.61 -44.63
N ALA A 8 -22.28 29.77 -43.97
CA ALA A 8 -21.36 28.68 -43.69
C ALA A 8 -21.88 27.90 -42.51
N ALA A 9 -22.31 26.64 -42.75
CA ALA A 9 -22.63 25.70 -41.68
C ALA A 9 -21.34 25.17 -41.05
N VAL A 10 -21.06 25.56 -39.79
CA VAL A 10 -19.99 24.97 -38.98
C VAL A 10 -20.52 23.65 -38.42
N VAL A 11 -20.01 22.54 -38.96
CA VAL A 11 -20.24 21.21 -38.40
C VAL A 11 -19.31 21.06 -37.21
N LEU A 12 -19.84 21.18 -36.00
CA LEU A 12 -19.16 20.79 -34.77
C LEU A 12 -19.10 19.27 -34.72
N ALA A 13 -17.93 18.71 -35.01
CA ALA A 13 -17.66 17.30 -34.73
C ALA A 13 -17.61 17.10 -33.21
N ASP A 14 -18.69 16.55 -32.65
CA ASP A 14 -18.71 16.03 -31.29
C ASP A 14 -17.72 14.86 -31.19
N CYS A 15 -16.51 15.15 -30.68
CA CYS A 15 -15.62 14.12 -30.21
C CYS A 15 -16.21 13.53 -28.92
N SER A 16 -17.10 12.56 -29.05
CA SER A 16 -17.49 11.67 -27.95
C SER A 16 -16.26 10.92 -27.48
N SER A 17 -15.50 11.51 -26.55
CA SER A 17 -14.53 10.77 -25.74
C SER A 17 -15.34 9.85 -24.83
N GLY A 18 -15.71 8.67 -25.34
CA GLY A 18 -16.19 7.59 -24.50
C GLY A 18 -15.17 7.30 -23.40
N PRO A 19 -15.60 6.90 -22.20
CA PRO A 19 -14.69 6.56 -21.13
C PRO A 19 -13.70 5.52 -21.66
N SER A 20 -12.43 5.86 -21.70
CA SER A 20 -11.35 4.91 -22.02
C SER A 20 -11.52 3.71 -21.10
N PRO A 21 -11.47 2.45 -21.61
CA PRO A 21 -11.52 1.29 -20.74
C PRO A 21 -10.43 1.45 -19.68
N GLU A 22 -10.83 1.56 -18.42
CA GLU A 22 -9.90 1.70 -17.30
C GLU A 22 -8.89 0.56 -17.42
N ARG A 23 -7.65 0.91 -17.78
CA ARG A 23 -6.57 -0.08 -17.81
C ARG A 23 -6.45 -0.64 -16.40
N ASN A 24 -6.71 -1.94 -16.27
CA ASN A 24 -6.57 -2.60 -14.99
C ASN A 24 -5.08 -2.61 -14.61
N ALA A 25 -4.69 -1.64 -13.78
CA ALA A 25 -3.30 -1.41 -13.39
C ALA A 25 -2.65 -2.68 -12.78
N THR A 26 -3.44 -3.58 -12.18
CA THR A 26 -2.93 -4.84 -11.61
C THR A 26 -2.45 -5.84 -12.66
N ARG A 27 -2.79 -5.64 -13.94
CA ARG A 27 -2.34 -6.47 -15.06
C ARG A 27 -1.10 -5.89 -15.78
N GLU A 28 -0.72 -4.66 -15.43
CA GLU A 28 0.46 -4.03 -16.02
C GLU A 28 1.74 -4.63 -15.42
N PRO A 29 2.80 -4.84 -16.24
CA PRO A 29 4.04 -5.47 -15.77
C PRO A 29 4.68 -4.78 -14.58
N TRP A 30 4.58 -3.45 -14.49
CA TRP A 30 5.14 -2.67 -13.39
C TRP A 30 4.54 -3.07 -12.04
N TYR A 31 3.27 -3.47 -12.00
CA TYR A 31 2.57 -3.77 -10.75
C TYR A 31 3.18 -5.02 -10.09
N GLY A 32 3.28 -6.12 -10.82
CA GLY A 32 3.92 -7.35 -10.32
C GLY A 32 5.40 -7.13 -9.97
N GLN A 33 6.14 -6.39 -10.81
CA GLN A 33 7.54 -6.05 -10.53
C GLN A 33 7.68 -5.25 -9.23
N THR A 34 6.78 -4.29 -8.98
CA THR A 34 6.78 -3.48 -7.77
C THR A 34 6.49 -4.33 -6.52
N ILE A 35 5.57 -5.31 -6.59
CA ILE A 35 5.32 -6.26 -5.49
C ILE A 35 6.59 -7.05 -5.15
N VAL A 36 7.26 -7.62 -6.17
CA VAL A 36 8.50 -8.39 -5.98
C VAL A 36 9.60 -7.53 -5.38
N GLN A 37 9.74 -6.29 -5.85
CA GLN A 37 10.72 -5.34 -5.33
C GLN A 37 10.43 -4.98 -3.87
N LEU A 38 9.17 -4.68 -3.51
CA LEU A 38 8.78 -4.37 -2.15
C LEU A 38 9.04 -5.55 -1.20
N ALA A 39 8.64 -6.76 -1.59
CA ALA A 39 8.91 -7.97 -0.81
C ALA A 39 10.42 -8.27 -0.67
N SER A 40 11.23 -7.90 -1.66
CA SER A 40 12.70 -8.02 -1.55
C SER A 40 13.29 -7.01 -0.56
N ILE A 41 12.81 -5.78 -0.58
CA ILE A 41 13.22 -4.73 0.38
C ILE A 41 12.83 -5.14 1.79
N ASP A 42 11.61 -5.64 2.00
CA ASP A 42 11.15 -6.11 3.30
C ASP A 42 12.08 -7.20 3.87
N ARG A 43 12.39 -8.24 3.08
CA ARG A 43 13.34 -9.29 3.51
C ARG A 43 14.73 -8.76 3.85
N GLN A 44 15.24 -7.78 3.10
CA GLN A 44 16.53 -7.16 3.38
C GLN A 44 16.50 -6.35 4.66
N ALA A 45 15.42 -5.59 4.88
CA ALA A 45 15.20 -4.80 6.09
C ALA A 45 15.04 -5.70 7.33
N GLU A 46 14.27 -6.79 7.22
CA GLU A 46 14.12 -7.80 8.28
C GLU A 46 15.48 -8.42 8.66
N ASN A 47 16.30 -8.78 7.67
CA ASN A 47 17.64 -9.33 7.90
C ASN A 47 18.56 -8.31 8.57
N ALA A 48 18.52 -7.05 8.14
CA ALA A 48 19.29 -5.98 8.75
C ALA A 48 18.85 -5.74 10.21
N PHE A 49 17.56 -5.74 10.47
CA PHE A 49 17.01 -5.59 11.82
C PHE A 49 17.43 -6.73 12.74
N LYS A 50 17.30 -7.99 12.29
CA LYS A 50 17.78 -9.18 13.04
C LYS A 50 19.28 -9.16 13.32
N ALA A 51 20.07 -8.55 12.43
CA ALA A 51 21.51 -8.37 12.60
C ALA A 51 21.88 -7.16 13.50
N GLY A 52 20.89 -6.47 14.11
CA GLY A 52 21.11 -5.29 14.94
C GLY A 52 21.47 -4.02 14.16
N LYS A 53 21.34 -4.03 12.83
CA LYS A 53 21.66 -2.90 11.95
C LYS A 53 20.41 -2.03 11.73
N SER A 54 19.91 -1.41 12.79
CA SER A 54 18.64 -0.69 12.79
C SER A 54 18.61 0.47 11.79
N ASP A 55 19.69 1.21 11.60
CA ASP A 55 19.73 2.33 10.64
C ASP A 55 19.64 1.82 9.20
N GLN A 56 20.29 0.69 8.89
CA GLN A 56 20.18 0.05 7.58
C GLN A 56 18.75 -0.47 7.32
N ALA A 57 18.13 -1.08 8.33
CA ALA A 57 16.74 -1.53 8.23
C ALA A 57 15.79 -0.34 8.00
N ALA A 58 15.96 0.75 8.74
CA ALA A 58 15.17 1.96 8.58
C ALA A 58 15.31 2.57 7.17
N ALA A 59 16.53 2.64 6.64
CA ALA A 59 16.79 3.14 5.28
C ALA A 59 16.10 2.27 4.21
N LEU A 60 16.13 0.94 4.37
CA LEU A 60 15.43 0.02 3.47
C LEU A 60 13.91 0.18 3.55
N ILE A 61 13.34 0.34 4.75
CA ILE A 61 11.90 0.62 4.91
C ILE A 61 11.53 1.92 4.20
N GLN A 62 12.33 2.99 4.35
CA GLN A 62 12.09 4.25 3.65
C GLN A 62 12.12 4.09 2.12
N GLN A 63 12.96 3.22 1.57
CA GLN A 63 12.96 2.89 0.13
C GLN A 63 11.70 2.13 -0.29
N GLY A 64 11.12 1.32 0.59
CA GLY A 64 9.89 0.57 0.34
C GLY A 64 8.62 1.43 0.35
N GLN A 65 8.59 2.54 1.12
CA GLN A 65 7.40 3.38 1.28
C GLN A 65 6.78 3.85 -0.05
N PRO A 66 7.53 4.48 -0.99
CA PRO A 66 6.93 4.93 -2.24
C PRO A 66 6.44 3.77 -3.13
N LEU A 67 7.03 2.60 -3.03
CA LEU A 67 6.56 1.40 -3.73
C LEU A 67 5.24 0.91 -3.16
N MET A 68 5.14 0.86 -1.83
CA MET A 68 3.91 0.52 -1.12
C MET A 68 2.79 1.50 -1.48
N ASP A 69 3.05 2.81 -1.42
CA ASP A 69 2.07 3.84 -1.75
C ASP A 69 1.56 3.69 -3.18
N ARG A 70 2.47 3.42 -4.13
CA ARG A 70 2.12 3.19 -5.53
C ARG A 70 1.23 1.96 -5.73
N LEU A 71 1.51 0.86 -5.03
CA LEU A 71 0.71 -0.37 -5.09
C LEU A 71 -0.69 -0.17 -4.52
N LEU A 72 -0.79 0.50 -3.37
CA LEU A 72 -2.04 0.73 -2.67
C LEU A 72 -2.90 1.85 -3.27
N ALA A 73 -2.33 2.70 -4.12
CA ALA A 73 -3.08 3.72 -4.89
C ALA A 73 -3.98 3.11 -5.98
N VAL A 74 -3.76 1.84 -6.34
CA VAL A 74 -4.63 1.14 -7.30
C VAL A 74 -5.99 0.89 -6.66
N PRO A 75 -7.12 1.16 -7.35
CA PRO A 75 -8.48 1.08 -6.76
C PRO A 75 -8.83 -0.27 -6.15
N LYS A 76 -8.27 -1.36 -6.65
CA LYS A 76 -8.46 -2.72 -6.15
C LYS A 76 -7.10 -3.44 -6.14
N PRO A 77 -6.27 -3.18 -5.13
CA PRO A 77 -4.97 -3.84 -5.03
C PRO A 77 -5.15 -5.35 -4.87
N THR A 78 -4.19 -6.13 -5.38
CA THR A 78 -4.20 -7.59 -5.20
C THR A 78 -3.84 -7.98 -3.78
N LEU A 79 -4.14 -9.22 -3.39
CA LEU A 79 -3.80 -9.75 -2.08
C LEU A 79 -2.29 -9.66 -1.84
N GLU A 80 -1.48 -10.03 -2.83
CA GLU A 80 -0.02 -10.02 -2.75
C GLU A 80 0.54 -8.60 -2.51
N ALA A 81 -0.08 -7.59 -3.11
CA ALA A 81 0.31 -6.19 -2.89
C ALA A 81 -0.02 -5.72 -1.46
N VAL A 82 -1.19 -6.12 -0.97
CA VAL A 82 -1.63 -5.81 0.41
C VAL A 82 -0.78 -6.56 1.42
N GLU A 83 -0.41 -7.81 1.15
CA GLU A 83 0.51 -8.60 1.98
C GLU A 83 1.89 -7.94 2.06
N ALA A 84 2.50 -7.60 0.93
CA ALA A 84 3.81 -6.94 0.89
C ALA A 84 3.80 -5.58 1.64
N ALA A 85 2.73 -4.81 1.51
CA ALA A 85 2.56 -3.57 2.24
C ALA A 85 2.37 -3.79 3.75
N SER A 86 1.62 -4.83 4.12
CA SER A 86 1.40 -5.21 5.52
C SER A 86 2.68 -5.69 6.19
N ASP A 87 3.50 -6.46 5.47
CA ASP A 87 4.77 -6.98 6.00
C ASP A 87 5.75 -5.84 6.30
N LEU A 88 5.84 -4.84 5.41
CA LEU A 88 6.70 -3.67 5.62
C LEU A 88 6.23 -2.81 6.82
N ASP A 89 4.92 -2.56 6.95
CA ASP A 89 4.37 -1.84 8.09
C ASP A 89 4.52 -2.62 9.41
N ASP A 90 4.39 -3.96 9.38
CA ASP A 90 4.62 -4.83 10.54
C ASP A 90 6.08 -4.75 11.01
N LEU A 91 7.03 -4.88 10.07
CA LEU A 91 8.45 -4.77 10.38
C LEU A 91 8.77 -3.42 11.02
N TYR A 92 8.26 -2.33 10.46
CA TYR A 92 8.49 -1.00 11.02
C TYR A 92 7.84 -0.84 12.40
N GLY A 93 6.64 -1.36 12.58
CA GLY A 93 5.98 -1.41 13.89
C GLY A 93 6.83 -2.16 14.94
N ARG A 94 7.39 -3.33 14.60
CA ARG A 94 8.27 -4.10 15.48
C ARG A 94 9.57 -3.38 15.81
N MET A 95 10.15 -2.67 14.85
CA MET A 95 11.35 -1.83 15.09
C MET A 95 11.04 -0.69 16.06
N LEU A 96 9.91 -0.01 15.90
CA LEU A 96 9.46 1.04 16.81
C LEU A 96 9.18 0.49 18.22
N LEU A 97 8.56 -0.68 18.30
CA LEU A 97 8.28 -1.36 19.56
C LEU A 97 9.58 -1.70 20.31
N SER A 98 10.58 -2.26 19.62
CA SER A 98 11.90 -2.57 20.20
C SER A 98 12.65 -1.34 20.69
N ASN A 99 12.42 -0.19 20.05
CA ASN A 99 12.97 1.11 20.44
C ASN A 99 12.09 1.88 21.46
N ARG A 100 11.07 1.23 22.02
CA ARG A 100 10.14 1.78 23.01
C ARG A 100 9.29 2.95 22.51
N HIS A 101 9.12 3.06 21.20
CA HIS A 101 8.20 4.02 20.57
C HIS A 101 6.78 3.44 20.44
N TYR A 102 6.21 3.03 21.57
CA TYR A 102 4.98 2.23 21.65
C TYR A 102 3.78 2.87 20.94
N GLY A 103 3.58 4.18 21.10
CA GLY A 103 2.49 4.90 20.42
C GLY A 103 2.60 4.88 18.90
N TRP A 104 3.82 5.05 18.37
CA TRP A 104 4.08 4.96 16.93
C TRP A 104 3.96 3.52 16.43
N ALA A 105 4.51 2.54 17.15
CA ALA A 105 4.36 1.13 16.82
C ALA A 105 2.90 0.73 16.70
N ARG A 106 2.08 1.10 17.71
CA ARG A 106 0.64 0.89 17.74
C ARG A 106 -0.06 1.39 16.47
N MET A 107 0.33 2.57 15.99
CA MET A 107 -0.26 3.18 14.80
C MET A 107 -0.01 2.34 13.53
N PHE A 108 1.18 1.75 13.38
CA PHE A 108 1.49 0.86 12.26
C PHE A 108 0.71 -0.45 12.33
N PHE A 109 0.59 -1.05 13.51
CA PHE A 109 -0.23 -2.24 13.69
C PHE A 109 -1.73 -1.95 13.46
N GLN A 110 -2.23 -0.77 13.81
CA GLN A 110 -3.60 -0.34 13.49
C GLN A 110 -3.86 -0.25 11.98
N LYS A 111 -2.88 0.19 11.18
CA LYS A 111 -3.00 0.13 9.71
C LYS A 111 -3.22 -1.30 9.23
N ASN A 112 -2.48 -2.27 9.78
CA ASN A 112 -2.63 -3.68 9.44
C ASN A 112 -3.97 -4.23 9.90
N VAL A 113 -4.44 -3.89 11.09
CA VAL A 113 -5.80 -4.26 11.53
C VAL A 113 -6.84 -3.73 10.56
N ALA A 114 -6.76 -2.46 10.15
CA ALA A 114 -7.70 -1.87 9.19
C ALA A 114 -7.67 -2.61 7.84
N ARG A 115 -6.48 -2.93 7.30
CA ARG A 115 -6.34 -3.68 6.05
C ARG A 115 -7.03 -5.04 6.13
N TRP A 116 -6.69 -5.84 7.14
CA TRP A 116 -7.14 -7.22 7.24
C TRP A 116 -8.60 -7.34 7.68
N LYS A 117 -9.09 -6.43 8.49
CA LYS A 117 -10.50 -6.37 8.89
C LYS A 117 -11.43 -6.09 7.70
N HIS A 118 -10.99 -5.27 6.74
CA HIS A 118 -11.77 -4.89 5.58
C HIS A 118 -11.47 -5.71 4.33
N TRP A 119 -10.47 -6.58 4.38
CA TRP A 119 -10.17 -7.47 3.26
C TRP A 119 -11.26 -8.52 3.06
N THR A 120 -11.63 -8.74 1.80
CA THR A 120 -12.61 -9.79 1.42
C THR A 120 -12.14 -10.50 0.15
N PRO A 121 -12.26 -11.85 0.07
CA PRO A 121 -12.82 -12.74 1.10
C PRO A 121 -11.84 -12.96 2.28
N GLN A 122 -12.37 -13.22 3.47
CA GLN A 122 -11.56 -13.67 4.60
C GLN A 122 -11.10 -15.11 4.36
N THR A 123 -9.85 -15.37 4.69
CA THR A 123 -9.20 -16.68 4.61
C THR A 123 -8.45 -16.96 5.92
N PRO A 124 -8.08 -18.21 6.22
CA PRO A 124 -7.25 -18.48 7.41
C PRO A 124 -5.96 -17.66 7.45
N GLY A 125 -5.37 -17.35 6.28
CA GLY A 125 -4.17 -16.49 6.19
C GLY A 125 -4.45 -15.04 6.58
N THR A 126 -5.52 -14.42 6.04
CA THR A 126 -5.89 -13.04 6.36
C THR A 126 -6.38 -12.89 7.80
N GLU A 127 -7.09 -13.88 8.33
CA GLU A 127 -7.50 -13.93 9.75
C GLU A 127 -6.30 -14.05 10.69
N SER A 128 -5.30 -14.86 10.32
CA SER A 128 -4.05 -14.98 11.09
C SER A 128 -3.30 -13.64 11.13
N ARG A 129 -3.20 -12.93 10.01
CA ARG A 129 -2.59 -11.59 9.93
C ARG A 129 -3.35 -10.56 10.78
N LEU A 130 -4.68 -10.60 10.77
CA LEU A 130 -5.50 -9.75 11.63
C LEU A 130 -5.25 -10.02 13.11
N LYS A 131 -5.21 -11.30 13.50
CA LYS A 131 -4.91 -11.72 14.87
C LYS A 131 -3.52 -11.25 15.31
N GLN A 132 -2.50 -11.43 14.47
CA GLN A 132 -1.14 -10.97 14.73
C GLN A 132 -1.09 -9.46 14.98
N ALA A 133 -1.74 -8.66 14.13
CA ALA A 133 -1.77 -7.21 14.26
C ALA A 133 -2.48 -6.77 15.56
N ASN A 134 -3.59 -7.41 15.93
CA ASN A 134 -4.28 -7.14 17.20
C ASN A 134 -3.39 -7.49 18.41
N SER A 135 -2.71 -8.64 18.40
CA SER A 135 -1.79 -9.02 19.48
C SER A 135 -0.63 -8.03 19.65
N ALA A 136 -0.12 -7.50 18.54
CA ALA A 136 0.94 -6.47 18.58
C ALA A 136 0.42 -5.13 19.15
N ILE A 137 -0.84 -4.77 18.89
CA ILE A 137 -1.48 -3.60 19.53
C ILE A 137 -1.61 -3.82 21.03
N GLU A 138 -2.07 -4.99 21.46
CA GLU A 138 -2.19 -5.32 22.89
C GLU A 138 -0.83 -5.26 23.60
N GLU A 139 0.24 -5.64 22.92
CA GLU A 139 1.60 -5.49 23.46
C GLU A 139 1.98 -4.02 23.63
N CYS A 140 1.71 -3.17 22.64
CA CYS A 140 1.94 -1.73 22.75
C CYS A 140 1.13 -1.12 23.92
N ASP A 141 -0.15 -1.50 24.05
CA ASP A 141 -1.05 -0.96 25.07
C ASP A 141 -0.59 -1.33 26.48
N ARG A 142 -0.05 -2.53 26.70
CA ARG A 142 0.57 -2.90 27.99
C ARG A 142 1.70 -1.96 28.39
N HIS A 143 2.52 -1.55 27.44
CA HIS A 143 3.65 -0.65 27.71
C HIS A 143 3.28 0.84 27.81
N ILE A 144 2.13 1.24 27.26
CA ILE A 144 1.62 2.61 27.38
C ILE A 144 0.91 2.83 28.71
N GLY A 145 0.31 1.76 29.28
CA GLY A 145 -0.44 1.83 30.53
C GLY A 145 0.41 1.72 31.79
N ASP A 146 1.70 1.39 31.66
CA ASP A 146 2.68 1.35 32.74
C ASP A 146 3.39 2.71 32.90
#